data_fd71ba3131be47b9b27047db2dcea910
#
_entry.id   fd71ba3131be47b9b27047db2dcea910
#
_cell.length_a   1.000
_cell.length_b   1.000
_cell.length_c   1.000
_cell.angle_alpha   90.00
_cell.angle_beta   90.00
_cell.angle_gamma   90.00
#
_symmetry.space_group_name_H-M   'P 1'
#
loop_
_entity.id
_entity.type
_entity.pdbx_description
1 polymer ?
#
loop_
_entity_poly.entity_id
_entity_poly.type
_entity_poly.pdbx_seq_one_letter_code
_entity_poly.pdbx_strand_id
1 'polypeptide(L)'
;MKNWKKDSWKDCTIKHVPLYKDQEKLDKILARLNTFPPLVFAGECNNLKIQLAKATERKAFLVQGGDCAESFKEFSANNIRDTFRVLLQISAVITSEMKVPVIKLGRIAGQFTKPRSLDTETVNGTTLNSYYGDSVNGIEFTKEAREPDPERLLRTYSQSASTLNLLRSFAQGGFANLRKVNSWNMGFVRSSKEGKKYEKIAHQITEYLDFMDAVGINTEQIIDLNTVDFYTSHEGLHLPYEEALTRVDSLSNKIYCTSAHFIWIGDRTRFIDSAHVEFCRGISNPIGIKCGPSLDPDELVKIIDVLNPDNEAGRISLIFRYGEKNINQHLPVLVDTINKHNKTVLWISDPMHGNTVKSSKGLKTRDFSALLNETTKAIHILKSKGSHLGGIHLEMTGQNVTECTGGLYKLSDKDLHSRYHTHCDPRLNANQALELSFNIAAEIEKNGH
;
A
#
# COMPACT_ATOMS: atom_id res chain seq x y z
N MET A 1 -10.95 -19.61 -22.30
CA MET A 1 -9.64 -19.26 -21.71
C MET A 1 -8.86 -20.53 -21.41
N LYS A 2 -7.51 -20.54 -21.60
CA LYS A 2 -6.67 -21.69 -21.19
C LYS A 2 -6.87 -21.96 -19.70
N ASN A 3 -6.88 -23.23 -19.27
CA ASN A 3 -6.89 -23.59 -17.86
C ASN A 3 -5.70 -22.93 -17.17
N TRP A 4 -5.96 -22.10 -16.14
CA TRP A 4 -4.93 -21.45 -15.38
C TRP A 4 -4.18 -22.44 -14.49
N LYS A 5 -2.85 -22.28 -14.45
CA LYS A 5 -1.95 -22.95 -13.49
C LYS A 5 -1.08 -21.89 -12.85
N LYS A 6 -0.53 -22.17 -11.67
CA LYS A 6 0.29 -21.19 -10.93
C LYS A 6 1.54 -20.74 -11.68
N ASP A 7 1.98 -21.48 -12.71
CA ASP A 7 3.13 -21.23 -13.57
C ASP A 7 2.75 -20.77 -14.99
N SER A 8 1.45 -20.62 -15.34
CA SER A 8 1.02 -20.19 -16.69
C SER A 8 1.50 -18.79 -17.07
N TRP A 9 1.88 -17.96 -16.11
CA TRP A 9 2.50 -16.67 -16.35
C TRP A 9 3.85 -16.77 -17.09
N LYS A 10 4.54 -17.91 -17.00
CA LYS A 10 5.82 -18.15 -17.69
C LYS A 10 5.71 -18.17 -19.23
N ASP A 11 4.51 -18.47 -19.74
CA ASP A 11 4.19 -18.44 -21.16
C ASP A 11 3.85 -17.02 -21.68
N CYS A 12 3.78 -16.02 -20.80
CA CYS A 12 3.38 -14.65 -21.10
C CYS A 12 4.58 -13.70 -21.15
N THR A 13 4.36 -12.48 -21.65
CA THR A 13 5.41 -11.46 -21.72
C THR A 13 5.76 -10.97 -20.31
N ILE A 14 7.03 -11.15 -19.92
CA ILE A 14 7.58 -10.72 -18.64
C ILE A 14 8.36 -9.42 -18.83
N LYS A 15 8.12 -8.43 -17.93
CA LYS A 15 8.91 -7.19 -17.83
C LYS A 15 9.35 -6.98 -16.38
N HIS A 16 10.51 -6.33 -16.21
CA HIS A 16 11.06 -5.94 -14.90
C HIS A 16 11.34 -7.09 -13.93
N VAL A 17 11.57 -8.30 -14.43
CA VAL A 17 12.01 -9.45 -13.62
C VAL A 17 13.54 -9.42 -13.52
N PRO A 18 14.11 -9.51 -12.31
CA PRO A 18 15.55 -9.60 -12.14
C PRO A 18 16.12 -10.87 -12.79
N LEU A 19 17.26 -10.74 -13.44
CA LEU A 19 17.97 -11.87 -14.03
C LEU A 19 19.00 -12.42 -13.03
N TYR A 20 18.80 -13.66 -12.60
CA TYR A 20 19.74 -14.38 -11.74
C TYR A 20 20.71 -15.17 -12.59
N LYS A 21 22.01 -15.07 -12.33
CA LYS A 21 23.04 -15.84 -13.05
C LYS A 21 23.01 -17.32 -12.69
N ASP A 22 22.74 -17.62 -11.42
CA ASP A 22 22.66 -18.98 -10.90
C ASP A 22 21.19 -19.40 -10.82
N GLN A 23 20.68 -19.92 -11.93
CA GLN A 23 19.30 -20.38 -12.02
C GLN A 23 19.06 -21.63 -11.16
N GLU A 24 20.05 -22.51 -11.02
CA GLU A 24 19.92 -23.70 -10.18
C GLU A 24 19.77 -23.34 -8.69
N LYS A 25 20.54 -22.34 -8.23
CA LYS A 25 20.40 -21.80 -6.90
C LYS A 25 19.02 -21.19 -6.68
N LEU A 26 18.54 -20.38 -7.65
CA LEU A 26 17.19 -19.80 -7.57
C LEU A 26 16.13 -20.91 -7.45
N ASP A 27 16.18 -21.94 -8.28
CA ASP A 27 15.19 -23.03 -8.26
C ASP A 27 15.19 -23.78 -6.91
N LYS A 28 16.37 -24.01 -6.33
CA LYS A 28 16.49 -24.60 -4.98
C LYS A 28 15.86 -23.73 -3.90
N ILE A 29 16.07 -22.40 -3.96
CA ILE A 29 15.48 -21.45 -3.02
C ILE A 29 13.96 -21.37 -3.17
N LEU A 30 13.45 -21.34 -4.39
CA LEU A 30 12.00 -21.32 -4.66
C LEU A 30 11.33 -22.62 -4.21
N ALA A 31 11.96 -23.78 -4.46
CA ALA A 31 11.48 -25.07 -3.96
C ALA A 31 11.39 -25.08 -2.43
N ARG A 32 12.39 -24.50 -1.74
CA ARG A 32 12.38 -24.36 -0.29
C ARG A 32 11.27 -23.43 0.19
N LEU A 33 11.09 -22.27 -0.42
CA LEU A 33 9.99 -21.33 -0.10
C LEU A 33 8.61 -21.97 -0.28
N ASN A 34 8.45 -22.82 -1.30
CA ASN A 34 7.20 -23.54 -1.52
C ASN A 34 6.82 -24.49 -0.37
N THR A 35 7.78 -24.91 0.47
CA THR A 35 7.52 -25.72 1.68
C THR A 35 7.25 -24.89 2.93
N PHE A 36 7.47 -23.57 2.89
CA PHE A 36 7.29 -22.71 4.05
C PHE A 36 5.81 -22.45 4.35
N PRO A 37 5.44 -22.15 5.61
CA PRO A 37 4.08 -21.76 5.97
C PRO A 37 3.60 -20.56 5.16
N PRO A 38 2.29 -20.46 4.88
CA PRO A 38 1.73 -19.24 4.29
C PRO A 38 1.90 -18.05 5.24
N LEU A 39 2.15 -16.87 4.69
CA LEU A 39 2.23 -15.63 5.48
C LEU A 39 0.83 -15.12 5.86
N VAL A 40 -0.14 -15.30 4.97
CA VAL A 40 -1.55 -14.95 5.18
C VAL A 40 -2.47 -16.10 4.76
N PHE A 41 -3.72 -16.09 5.24
CA PHE A 41 -4.70 -17.14 4.97
C PHE A 41 -5.86 -16.66 4.09
N ALA A 42 -6.50 -17.61 3.41
CA ALA A 42 -7.66 -17.38 2.56
C ALA A 42 -8.80 -16.62 3.26
N GLY A 43 -9.09 -16.97 4.52
CA GLY A 43 -10.11 -16.30 5.32
C GLY A 43 -9.84 -14.81 5.52
N GLU A 44 -8.58 -14.44 5.80
CA GLU A 44 -8.17 -13.03 5.93
C GLU A 44 -8.32 -12.28 4.59
N CYS A 45 -7.92 -12.90 3.48
CA CYS A 45 -8.08 -12.32 2.13
C CYS A 45 -9.56 -12.12 1.76
N ASN A 46 -10.42 -13.09 2.09
CA ASN A 46 -11.86 -12.98 1.86
C ASN A 46 -12.49 -11.89 2.73
N ASN A 47 -12.11 -11.78 3.99
CA ASN A 47 -12.58 -10.73 4.88
C ASN A 47 -12.19 -9.33 4.34
N LEU A 48 -10.93 -9.17 3.90
CA LEU A 48 -10.51 -7.94 3.23
C LEU A 48 -11.36 -7.64 1.99
N LYS A 49 -11.63 -8.64 1.13
CA LYS A 49 -12.45 -8.46 -0.06
C LYS A 49 -13.87 -7.98 0.27
N ILE A 50 -14.50 -8.53 1.30
CA ILE A 50 -15.81 -8.08 1.80
C ILE A 50 -15.75 -6.64 2.29
N GLN A 51 -14.70 -6.25 2.99
CA GLN A 51 -14.54 -4.87 3.45
C GLN A 51 -14.30 -3.91 2.28
N LEU A 52 -13.50 -4.29 1.28
CA LEU A 52 -13.31 -3.50 0.06
C LEU A 52 -14.61 -3.35 -0.76
N ALA A 53 -15.47 -4.37 -0.76
CA ALA A 53 -16.79 -4.26 -1.36
C ALA A 53 -17.64 -3.18 -0.65
N LYS A 54 -17.60 -3.10 0.69
CA LYS A 54 -18.25 -2.02 1.43
C LYS A 54 -17.69 -0.64 1.07
N ALA A 55 -16.39 -0.55 0.80
CA ALA A 55 -15.79 0.71 0.37
C ALA A 55 -16.23 1.12 -1.05
N THR A 56 -16.51 0.17 -1.96
CA THR A 56 -17.15 0.46 -3.27
C THR A 56 -18.58 0.99 -3.14
N GLU A 57 -19.23 0.74 -1.99
CA GLU A 57 -20.58 1.20 -1.68
C GLU A 57 -20.64 2.44 -0.77
N ARG A 58 -19.53 3.12 -0.55
CA ARG A 58 -19.37 4.25 0.39
C ARG A 58 -19.60 3.88 1.88
N LYS A 59 -19.64 2.59 2.22
CA LYS A 59 -19.87 2.09 3.59
C LYS A 59 -18.57 1.85 4.38
N ALA A 60 -17.43 2.09 3.80
CA ALA A 60 -16.11 2.02 4.42
C ALA A 60 -15.12 2.88 3.61
N PHE A 61 -13.96 3.16 4.18
CA PHE A 61 -12.88 3.87 3.51
C PHE A 61 -11.56 3.11 3.66
N LEU A 62 -10.77 3.01 2.58
CA LEU A 62 -9.48 2.32 2.61
C LEU A 62 -8.33 3.30 2.90
N VAL A 63 -7.51 2.98 3.88
CA VAL A 63 -6.19 3.60 4.08
C VAL A 63 -5.12 2.55 3.80
N GLN A 64 -4.43 2.71 2.68
CA GLN A 64 -3.28 1.91 2.31
C GLN A 64 -2.01 2.75 2.49
N GLY A 65 -1.12 2.34 3.39
CA GLY A 65 0.06 3.15 3.69
C GLY A 65 1.23 2.34 4.24
N GLY A 66 2.42 2.89 4.06
CA GLY A 66 3.66 2.31 4.55
C GLY A 66 4.85 2.62 3.66
N ASP A 67 5.87 1.79 3.68
CA ASP A 67 7.14 2.09 3.03
C ASP A 67 7.05 2.12 1.49
N CYS A 68 7.92 2.91 0.88
CA CYS A 68 8.14 2.88 -0.57
C CYS A 68 8.72 1.54 -1.02
N ALA A 69 9.79 1.12 -0.37
CA ALA A 69 10.38 -0.20 -0.44
C ALA A 69 11.00 -0.50 0.93
N GLU A 70 10.58 -1.62 1.52
CA GLU A 70 11.15 -2.09 2.78
C GLU A 70 12.62 -2.42 2.61
N SER A 71 13.40 -2.14 3.65
CA SER A 71 14.84 -2.41 3.69
C SER A 71 15.17 -3.41 4.79
N PHE A 72 16.08 -4.31 4.49
CA PHE A 72 16.64 -5.22 5.51
C PHE A 72 17.34 -4.49 6.64
N LYS A 73 17.86 -3.29 6.38
CA LYS A 73 18.55 -2.44 7.34
C LYS A 73 17.59 -1.75 8.31
N GLU A 74 16.41 -1.33 7.81
CA GLU A 74 15.41 -0.62 8.61
C GLU A 74 14.47 -1.58 9.37
N PHE A 75 14.60 -2.88 9.19
CA PHE A 75 13.81 -3.88 9.88
C PHE A 75 14.05 -3.82 11.40
N SER A 76 13.06 -3.31 12.13
CA SER A 76 13.08 -3.20 13.58
C SER A 76 11.67 -3.15 14.17
N ALA A 77 11.53 -3.61 15.42
CA ALA A 77 10.26 -3.56 16.13
C ALA A 77 9.70 -2.13 16.26
N ASN A 78 10.58 -1.14 16.41
CA ASN A 78 10.19 0.26 16.50
C ASN A 78 9.59 0.78 15.19
N ASN A 79 10.23 0.50 14.05
CA ASN A 79 9.73 0.95 12.75
C ASN A 79 8.39 0.30 12.41
N ILE A 80 8.23 -1.00 12.68
CA ILE A 80 6.97 -1.73 12.48
C ILE A 80 5.88 -1.13 13.36
N ARG A 81 6.16 -0.95 14.66
CA ARG A 81 5.21 -0.35 15.62
C ARG A 81 4.81 1.06 15.19
N ASP A 82 5.76 1.90 14.81
CA ASP A 82 5.48 3.31 14.54
C ASP A 82 4.73 3.48 13.21
N THR A 83 4.98 2.64 12.21
CA THR A 83 4.16 2.57 10.99
C THR A 83 2.72 2.15 11.31
N PHE A 84 2.54 1.13 12.16
CA PHE A 84 1.22 0.69 12.62
C PHE A 84 0.48 1.81 13.38
N ARG A 85 1.19 2.55 14.26
CA ARG A 85 0.62 3.70 15.00
C ARG A 85 0.10 4.79 14.08
N VAL A 86 0.86 5.18 13.06
CA VAL A 86 0.41 6.19 12.10
C VAL A 86 -0.86 5.74 11.39
N LEU A 87 -0.94 4.48 10.97
CA LEU A 87 -2.15 3.93 10.34
C LEU A 87 -3.35 3.94 11.29
N LEU A 88 -3.16 3.65 12.57
CA LEU A 88 -4.21 3.77 13.59
C LEU A 88 -4.66 5.23 13.79
N GLN A 89 -3.70 6.18 13.85
CA GLN A 89 -4.01 7.61 13.97
C GLN A 89 -4.82 8.11 12.77
N ILE A 90 -4.36 7.82 11.55
CA ILE A 90 -5.08 8.19 10.32
C ILE A 90 -6.49 7.59 10.32
N SER A 91 -6.61 6.32 10.72
CA SER A 91 -7.91 5.65 10.78
C SER A 91 -8.86 6.31 11.77
N ALA A 92 -8.36 6.69 12.96
CA ALA A 92 -9.17 7.40 13.96
C ALA A 92 -9.65 8.76 13.44
N VAL A 93 -8.77 9.52 12.76
CA VAL A 93 -9.13 10.81 12.15
C VAL A 93 -10.22 10.62 11.09
N ILE A 94 -10.01 9.72 10.12
CA ILE A 94 -10.96 9.48 9.04
C ILE A 94 -12.30 8.98 9.59
N THR A 95 -12.28 8.03 10.53
CA THR A 95 -13.52 7.54 11.17
C THR A 95 -14.24 8.66 11.92
N SER A 96 -13.51 9.54 12.62
CA SER A 96 -14.11 10.66 13.35
C SER A 96 -14.79 11.66 12.42
N GLU A 97 -14.21 11.96 11.28
CA GLU A 97 -14.74 12.94 10.32
C GLU A 97 -15.85 12.31 9.44
N MET A 98 -15.55 11.19 8.79
CA MET A 98 -16.42 10.58 7.78
C MET A 98 -17.51 9.65 8.36
N LYS A 99 -17.43 9.26 9.64
CA LYS A 99 -18.38 8.35 10.31
C LYS A 99 -18.53 6.98 9.66
N VAL A 100 -17.48 6.49 8.98
CA VAL A 100 -17.44 5.16 8.37
C VAL A 100 -16.26 4.33 8.89
N PRO A 101 -16.35 2.99 8.88
CA PRO A 101 -15.22 2.13 9.20
C PRO A 101 -14.05 2.36 8.25
N VAL A 102 -12.82 2.27 8.79
CA VAL A 102 -11.60 2.38 8.00
C VAL A 102 -10.90 1.03 7.90
N ILE A 103 -10.64 0.63 6.65
CA ILE A 103 -9.87 -0.57 6.30
C ILE A 103 -8.38 -0.20 6.36
N LYS A 104 -7.61 -0.89 7.20
CA LYS A 104 -6.19 -0.62 7.41
C LYS A 104 -5.36 -1.61 6.62
N LEU A 105 -4.70 -1.13 5.55
CA LEU A 105 -3.91 -1.93 4.63
C LEU A 105 -2.47 -1.42 4.62
N GLY A 106 -1.54 -2.17 5.22
CA GLY A 106 -0.14 -1.79 5.27
C GLY A 106 0.60 -2.12 3.96
N ARG A 107 1.41 -1.18 3.47
CA ARG A 107 2.49 -1.45 2.51
C ARG A 107 3.70 -1.91 3.33
N ILE A 108 3.62 -3.12 3.83
CA ILE A 108 4.57 -3.69 4.80
C ILE A 108 4.51 -5.22 4.74
N ALA A 109 5.56 -5.87 5.18
CA ALA A 109 5.71 -7.33 5.22
C ALA A 109 5.71 -7.98 3.83
N GLY A 110 6.42 -7.35 2.86
CA GLY A 110 6.54 -7.89 1.50
C GLY A 110 6.99 -6.90 0.44
N GLN A 111 6.97 -5.59 0.70
CA GLN A 111 7.32 -4.56 -0.28
C GLN A 111 8.86 -4.39 -0.39
N PHE A 112 9.59 -5.47 -0.65
CA PHE A 112 11.05 -5.48 -0.78
C PHE A 112 11.56 -5.41 -2.22
N THR A 113 10.70 -5.52 -3.22
CA THR A 113 11.05 -5.46 -4.64
C THR A 113 10.57 -4.14 -5.25
N LYS A 114 11.33 -3.60 -6.18
CA LYS A 114 10.98 -2.36 -6.86
C LYS A 114 11.22 -2.44 -8.37
N PRO A 115 10.25 -2.01 -9.22
CA PRO A 115 10.45 -1.93 -10.66
C PRO A 115 11.44 -0.81 -11.00
N ARG A 116 12.32 -1.09 -11.97
CA ARG A 116 13.32 -0.11 -12.44
C ARG A 116 13.05 0.26 -13.90
N SER A 117 13.26 1.53 -14.22
CA SER A 117 13.12 2.01 -15.60
C SER A 117 14.28 1.57 -16.49
N LEU A 118 15.47 1.39 -15.88
CA LEU A 118 16.69 0.91 -16.55
C LEU A 118 17.24 -0.25 -15.73
N ASP A 119 17.75 -1.26 -16.43
CA ASP A 119 18.35 -2.45 -15.80
C ASP A 119 19.72 -2.14 -15.19
N THR A 120 20.32 -1.03 -15.57
CA THR A 120 21.64 -0.60 -15.07
C THR A 120 21.62 0.85 -14.61
N GLU A 121 22.54 1.18 -13.70
CA GLU A 121 22.84 2.52 -13.22
C GLU A 121 24.33 2.85 -13.49
N THR A 122 24.62 4.08 -13.89
CA THR A 122 26.00 4.55 -14.10
C THR A 122 26.33 5.66 -13.11
N VAL A 123 27.36 5.43 -12.30
CA VAL A 123 27.88 6.42 -11.34
C VAL A 123 29.39 6.54 -11.55
N ASN A 124 29.89 7.76 -11.75
CA ASN A 124 31.30 8.05 -11.96
C ASN A 124 31.98 7.17 -13.02
N GLY A 125 31.28 6.90 -14.13
CA GLY A 125 31.76 6.09 -15.25
C GLY A 125 31.71 4.57 -15.04
N THR A 126 31.31 4.09 -13.86
CA THR A 126 31.08 2.65 -13.60
C THR A 126 29.61 2.32 -13.80
N THR A 127 29.31 1.27 -14.58
CA THR A 127 27.95 0.79 -14.83
C THR A 127 27.72 -0.54 -14.12
N LEU A 128 26.69 -0.59 -13.26
CA LEU A 128 26.28 -1.78 -12.49
C LEU A 128 24.76 -2.01 -12.64
N ASN A 129 24.29 -3.18 -12.21
CA ASN A 129 22.87 -3.46 -12.15
C ASN A 129 22.16 -2.41 -11.28
N SER A 130 20.94 -2.04 -11.68
CA SER A 130 20.07 -1.20 -10.87
C SER A 130 19.75 -1.88 -9.52
N TYR A 131 19.50 -1.08 -8.49
CA TYR A 131 18.98 -1.60 -7.23
C TYR A 131 17.51 -1.97 -7.39
N TYR A 132 17.21 -3.27 -7.42
CA TYR A 132 15.85 -3.82 -7.57
C TYR A 132 15.10 -4.01 -6.25
N GLY A 133 15.66 -3.56 -5.14
CA GLY A 133 15.15 -3.78 -3.80
C GLY A 133 15.86 -4.92 -3.08
N ASP A 134 15.72 -4.92 -1.74
CA ASP A 134 16.50 -5.83 -0.88
C ASP A 134 16.16 -7.31 -1.07
N SER A 135 15.01 -7.63 -1.63
CA SER A 135 14.68 -9.01 -2.04
C SER A 135 15.54 -9.55 -3.17
N VAL A 136 16.19 -8.67 -3.94
CA VAL A 136 16.94 -9.04 -5.14
C VAL A 136 18.43 -8.81 -4.97
N ASN A 137 18.84 -7.57 -4.63
CA ASN A 137 20.24 -7.16 -4.53
C ASN A 137 20.45 -6.06 -3.47
N GLY A 138 21.71 -5.72 -3.19
CA GLY A 138 22.07 -4.69 -2.22
C GLY A 138 22.03 -3.28 -2.80
N ILE A 139 21.86 -2.28 -1.92
CA ILE A 139 21.81 -0.86 -2.32
C ILE A 139 23.20 -0.28 -2.57
N GLU A 140 24.23 -0.84 -1.97
CA GLU A 140 25.60 -0.38 -2.12
C GLU A 140 26.02 -0.46 -3.59
N PHE A 141 26.71 0.59 -4.09
CA PHE A 141 27.11 0.65 -5.49
C PHE A 141 28.45 -0.09 -5.70
N THR A 142 28.43 -1.40 -5.45
CA THR A 142 29.53 -2.35 -5.71
C THR A 142 29.05 -3.50 -6.59
N LYS A 143 29.96 -4.15 -7.30
CA LYS A 143 29.63 -5.27 -8.19
C LYS A 143 28.99 -6.42 -7.41
N GLU A 144 29.51 -6.72 -6.24
CA GLU A 144 29.04 -7.80 -5.35
C GLU A 144 27.65 -7.49 -4.81
N ALA A 145 27.41 -6.28 -4.30
CA ALA A 145 26.12 -5.89 -3.75
C ALA A 145 25.02 -5.82 -4.80
N ARG A 146 25.37 -5.37 -6.04
CA ARG A 146 24.40 -5.21 -7.13
C ARG A 146 24.12 -6.49 -7.91
N GLU A 147 24.82 -7.58 -7.62
CA GLU A 147 24.51 -8.88 -8.19
C GLU A 147 23.23 -9.46 -7.55
N PRO A 148 22.22 -9.88 -8.35
CA PRO A 148 21.03 -10.54 -7.81
C PRO A 148 21.38 -11.85 -7.08
N ASP A 149 20.95 -11.99 -5.83
CA ASP A 149 21.20 -13.15 -4.99
C ASP A 149 19.89 -13.81 -4.52
N PRO A 150 19.60 -15.06 -4.94
CA PRO A 150 18.39 -15.78 -4.55
C PRO A 150 18.22 -15.97 -3.02
N GLU A 151 19.28 -16.03 -2.22
CA GLU A 151 19.20 -16.16 -0.76
C GLU A 151 18.42 -15.01 -0.10
N ARG A 152 18.41 -13.85 -0.74
CA ARG A 152 17.68 -12.68 -0.26
C ARG A 152 16.17 -12.92 -0.20
N LEU A 153 15.63 -13.82 -1.02
CA LEU A 153 14.22 -14.21 -0.97
C LEU A 153 13.84 -14.93 0.33
N LEU A 154 14.74 -15.77 0.87
CA LEU A 154 14.53 -16.40 2.19
C LEU A 154 14.53 -15.35 3.30
N ARG A 155 15.42 -14.37 3.22
CA ARG A 155 15.46 -13.27 4.18
C ARG A 155 14.20 -12.41 4.08
N THR A 156 13.73 -12.12 2.86
CA THR A 156 12.46 -11.42 2.61
C THR A 156 11.30 -12.14 3.30
N TYR A 157 11.17 -13.45 3.08
CA TYR A 157 10.14 -14.25 3.75
C TYR A 157 10.27 -14.16 5.27
N SER A 158 11.47 -14.37 5.82
CA SER A 158 11.69 -14.39 7.27
C SER A 158 11.35 -13.04 7.93
N GLN A 159 11.74 -11.93 7.32
CA GLN A 159 11.41 -10.60 7.83
C GLN A 159 9.91 -10.29 7.66
N SER A 160 9.28 -10.70 6.56
CA SER A 160 7.84 -10.57 6.36
C SER A 160 7.05 -11.36 7.41
N ALA A 161 7.45 -12.60 7.70
CA ALA A 161 6.82 -13.43 8.72
C ALA A 161 6.95 -12.81 10.12
N SER A 162 8.14 -12.32 10.47
CA SER A 162 8.37 -11.64 11.75
C SER A 162 7.57 -10.36 11.89
N THR A 163 7.50 -9.57 10.81
CA THR A 163 6.69 -8.33 10.74
C THR A 163 5.20 -8.65 10.94
N LEU A 164 4.67 -9.63 10.22
CA LEU A 164 3.27 -10.06 10.34
C LEU A 164 2.95 -10.57 11.74
N ASN A 165 3.84 -11.37 12.35
CA ASN A 165 3.67 -11.84 13.72
C ASN A 165 3.55 -10.67 14.72
N LEU A 166 4.44 -9.67 14.59
CA LEU A 166 4.41 -8.48 15.44
C LEU A 166 3.16 -7.62 15.20
N LEU A 167 2.76 -7.43 13.94
CA LEU A 167 1.54 -6.69 13.59
C LEU A 167 0.29 -7.37 14.14
N ARG A 168 0.17 -8.70 14.04
CA ARG A 168 -0.94 -9.46 14.64
C ARG A 168 -0.94 -9.32 16.16
N SER A 169 0.25 -9.36 16.79
CA SER A 169 0.38 -9.12 18.23
C SER A 169 -0.08 -7.73 18.62
N PHE A 170 0.23 -6.70 17.85
CA PHE A 170 -0.27 -5.34 18.10
C PHE A 170 -1.77 -5.22 17.85
N ALA A 171 -2.28 -5.80 16.79
CA ALA A 171 -3.68 -5.73 16.41
C ALA A 171 -4.60 -6.48 17.39
N GLN A 172 -4.13 -7.60 17.96
CA GLN A 172 -4.93 -8.49 18.84
C GLN A 172 -4.50 -8.44 20.30
N GLY A 173 -3.28 -7.99 20.60
CA GLY A 173 -2.68 -8.03 21.95
C GLY A 173 -2.92 -6.77 22.78
N GLY A 174 -3.91 -5.96 22.43
CA GLY A 174 -4.33 -4.78 23.23
C GLY A 174 -3.53 -3.51 22.97
N PHE A 175 -2.59 -3.46 22.01
CA PHE A 175 -1.98 -2.22 21.58
C PHE A 175 -2.98 -1.35 20.79
N ALA A 176 -3.83 -1.98 20.01
CA ALA A 176 -4.89 -1.35 19.22
C ALA A 176 -6.18 -1.06 20.01
N ASN A 177 -6.21 -1.33 21.32
CA ASN A 177 -7.34 -1.02 22.20
C ASN A 177 -7.66 0.48 22.16
N LEU A 178 -8.92 0.83 21.93
CA LEU A 178 -9.38 2.23 21.84
C LEU A 178 -9.13 3.04 23.11
N ARG A 179 -9.07 2.41 24.30
CA ARG A 179 -8.66 3.08 25.53
C ARG A 179 -7.20 3.57 25.52
N LYS A 180 -6.38 3.01 24.60
CA LYS A 180 -4.99 3.43 24.39
C LYS A 180 -4.84 4.44 23.24
N VAL A 181 -5.94 4.96 22.69
CA VAL A 181 -5.95 5.90 21.56
C VAL A 181 -5.01 7.09 21.76
N ASN A 182 -4.91 7.61 22.98
CA ASN A 182 -3.99 8.69 23.34
C ASN A 182 -2.50 8.29 23.17
N SER A 183 -2.17 7.00 23.40
CA SER A 183 -0.79 6.51 23.27
C SER A 183 -0.33 6.38 21.81
N TRP A 184 -1.24 6.41 20.85
CA TRP A 184 -0.88 6.38 19.44
C TRP A 184 -0.32 7.72 18.96
N ASN A 185 -0.59 8.83 19.68
CA ASN A 185 -0.02 10.13 19.33
C ASN A 185 1.47 10.18 19.68
N MET A 186 2.33 10.17 18.65
CA MET A 186 3.78 10.15 18.84
C MET A 186 4.30 11.49 19.38
N GLY A 187 5.37 11.44 20.18
CA GLY A 187 5.88 12.61 20.89
C GLY A 187 6.21 13.81 19.96
N PHE A 188 6.81 13.58 18.80
CA PHE A 188 7.12 14.64 17.85
C PHE A 188 5.89 15.13 17.06
N VAL A 189 4.80 14.35 17.01
CA VAL A 189 3.50 14.74 16.41
C VAL A 189 2.66 15.51 17.42
N ARG A 190 2.67 15.11 18.69
CA ARG A 190 1.82 15.64 19.77
C ARG A 190 1.89 17.17 19.91
N SER A 191 3.07 17.75 19.74
CA SER A 191 3.25 19.22 19.83
C SER A 191 2.75 19.97 18.59
N SER A 192 2.42 19.29 17.50
CA SER A 192 1.92 19.89 16.27
C SER A 192 0.44 20.31 16.39
N LYS A 193 -0.02 21.13 15.44
CA LYS A 193 -1.43 21.52 15.35
C LYS A 193 -2.33 20.30 15.11
N GLU A 194 -1.90 19.41 14.25
CA GLU A 194 -2.59 18.15 13.91
C GLU A 194 -2.58 17.18 15.08
N GLY A 195 -1.47 17.10 15.81
CA GLY A 195 -1.38 16.32 17.03
C GLY A 195 -2.36 16.79 18.10
N LYS A 196 -2.55 18.10 18.24
CA LYS A 196 -3.56 18.68 19.15
C LYS A 196 -4.99 18.43 18.67
N LYS A 197 -5.26 18.45 17.38
CA LYS A 197 -6.57 18.03 16.83
C LYS A 197 -6.82 16.55 17.13
N TYR A 198 -5.81 15.71 16.93
CA TYR A 198 -5.89 14.29 17.25
C TYR A 198 -6.16 14.05 18.74
N GLU A 199 -5.54 14.80 19.65
CA GLU A 199 -5.80 14.71 21.10
C GLU A 199 -7.27 14.97 21.45
N LYS A 200 -7.93 15.89 20.74
CA LYS A 200 -9.37 16.12 20.93
C LYS A 200 -10.21 14.91 20.52
N ILE A 201 -9.88 14.28 19.38
CA ILE A 201 -10.55 13.05 18.95
C ILE A 201 -10.32 11.93 19.97
N ALA A 202 -9.09 11.77 20.41
CA ALA A 202 -8.73 10.76 21.40
C ALA A 202 -9.46 10.96 22.74
N HIS A 203 -9.61 12.22 23.17
CA HIS A 203 -10.39 12.57 24.38
C HIS A 203 -11.86 12.22 24.22
N GLN A 204 -12.49 12.59 23.10
CA GLN A 204 -13.87 12.23 22.81
C GLN A 204 -14.09 10.71 22.81
N ILE A 205 -13.18 9.94 22.22
CA ILE A 205 -13.26 8.47 22.24
C ILE A 205 -13.23 7.97 23.69
N THR A 206 -12.34 8.50 24.52
CA THR A 206 -12.23 8.13 25.92
C THR A 206 -13.53 8.46 26.68
N GLU A 207 -14.09 9.66 26.51
CA GLU A 207 -15.35 10.06 27.13
C GLU A 207 -16.52 9.15 26.73
N TYR A 208 -16.60 8.71 25.44
CA TYR A 208 -17.62 7.76 25.02
C TYR A 208 -17.46 6.38 25.67
N LEU A 209 -16.24 5.89 25.80
CA LEU A 209 -15.97 4.61 26.45
C LEU A 209 -16.31 4.67 27.95
N ASP A 210 -15.97 5.77 28.63
CA ASP A 210 -16.31 6.00 30.05
C ASP A 210 -17.82 6.11 30.25
N PHE A 211 -18.53 6.75 29.33
CA PHE A 211 -20.01 6.80 29.35
C PHE A 211 -20.61 5.39 29.18
N MET A 212 -20.12 4.58 28.25
CA MET A 212 -20.58 3.20 28.05
C MET A 212 -20.39 2.36 29.31
N ASP A 213 -19.24 2.47 29.98
CA ASP A 213 -18.97 1.77 31.23
C ASP A 213 -19.90 2.26 32.34
N ALA A 214 -20.17 3.57 32.43
CA ALA A 214 -21.05 4.17 33.43
C ALA A 214 -22.51 3.70 33.32
N VAL A 215 -22.96 3.38 32.08
CA VAL A 215 -24.31 2.81 31.85
C VAL A 215 -24.32 1.27 31.93
N GLY A 216 -23.25 0.65 32.37
CA GLY A 216 -23.17 -0.79 32.63
C GLY A 216 -22.70 -1.64 31.45
N ILE A 217 -22.22 -1.03 30.38
CA ILE A 217 -21.59 -1.75 29.25
C ILE A 217 -20.09 -1.87 29.53
N ASN A 218 -19.62 -3.08 29.86
CA ASN A 218 -18.20 -3.30 30.13
C ASN A 218 -17.39 -3.28 28.81
N THR A 219 -16.83 -2.11 28.47
CA THR A 219 -16.08 -1.91 27.22
C THR A 219 -14.79 -2.71 27.16
N GLU A 220 -14.20 -3.13 28.27
CA GLU A 220 -13.02 -3.98 28.30
C GLU A 220 -13.30 -5.41 27.80
N GLN A 221 -14.54 -5.88 27.89
CA GLN A 221 -14.96 -7.20 27.42
C GLN A 221 -15.41 -7.21 25.96
N ILE A 222 -15.57 -6.05 25.33
CA ILE A 222 -15.96 -5.95 23.93
C ILE A 222 -14.72 -6.14 23.06
N ILE A 223 -14.61 -7.30 22.40
CA ILE A 223 -13.46 -7.67 21.56
C ILE A 223 -13.20 -6.61 20.47
N ASP A 224 -14.24 -6.13 19.80
CA ASP A 224 -14.12 -5.15 18.70
C ASP A 224 -13.58 -3.78 19.13
N LEU A 225 -13.64 -3.44 20.40
CA LEU A 225 -13.02 -2.23 20.97
C LEU A 225 -11.54 -2.44 21.35
N ASN A 226 -11.12 -3.70 21.48
CA ASN A 226 -9.80 -4.10 21.97
C ASN A 226 -8.87 -4.55 20.85
N THR A 227 -9.42 -4.85 19.66
CA THR A 227 -8.70 -5.39 18.50
C THR A 227 -9.00 -4.60 17.23
N VAL A 228 -8.16 -4.77 16.21
CA VAL A 228 -8.42 -4.21 14.89
C VAL A 228 -8.06 -5.24 13.81
N ASP A 229 -8.79 -5.20 12.72
CA ASP A 229 -8.35 -5.86 11.48
C ASP A 229 -7.21 -5.05 10.86
N PHE A 230 -6.15 -5.75 10.50
CA PHE A 230 -4.99 -5.17 9.81
C PHE A 230 -4.52 -6.11 8.73
N TYR A 231 -4.38 -5.58 7.51
CA TYR A 231 -3.99 -6.33 6.33
C TYR A 231 -2.67 -5.81 5.77
N THR A 232 -1.99 -6.64 4.99
CA THR A 232 -0.73 -6.30 4.32
C THR A 232 -0.85 -6.37 2.81
N SER A 233 -0.03 -5.59 2.12
CA SER A 233 -0.04 -5.48 0.67
C SER A 233 1.34 -5.15 0.12
N HIS A 234 1.63 -5.63 -1.10
CA HIS A 234 2.80 -5.24 -1.87
C HIS A 234 2.56 -5.37 -3.38
N GLU A 235 3.48 -4.82 -4.18
CA GLU A 235 3.51 -5.05 -5.62
C GLU A 235 3.92 -6.49 -5.91
N GLY A 236 3.08 -7.23 -6.61
CA GLY A 236 3.37 -8.61 -7.04
C GLY A 236 4.38 -8.62 -8.20
N LEU A 237 5.55 -8.02 -8.00
CA LEU A 237 6.53 -7.82 -9.06
C LEU A 237 7.41 -9.03 -9.31
N HIS A 238 7.87 -9.71 -8.25
CA HIS A 238 8.78 -10.86 -8.34
C HIS A 238 7.98 -12.16 -8.44
N LEU A 239 7.42 -12.44 -9.63
CA LEU A 239 6.52 -13.57 -9.86
C LEU A 239 7.05 -14.94 -9.40
N PRO A 240 8.34 -15.30 -9.52
CA PRO A 240 8.85 -16.54 -8.95
C PRO A 240 8.63 -16.65 -7.43
N TYR A 241 8.80 -15.55 -6.68
CA TYR A 241 8.53 -15.51 -5.25
C TYR A 241 7.04 -15.66 -4.93
N GLU A 242 6.20 -14.94 -5.68
CA GLU A 242 4.75 -15.01 -5.54
C GLU A 242 4.20 -16.42 -5.86
N GLU A 243 4.70 -17.04 -6.94
CA GLU A 243 4.38 -18.43 -7.30
C GLU A 243 4.76 -19.40 -6.18
N ALA A 244 5.98 -19.26 -5.62
CA ALA A 244 6.46 -20.12 -4.54
C ALA A 244 5.62 -20.03 -3.27
N LEU A 245 4.95 -18.91 -3.02
CA LEU A 245 4.04 -18.69 -1.88
C LEU A 245 2.55 -18.84 -2.25
N THR A 246 2.22 -19.29 -3.45
CA THR A 246 0.83 -19.53 -3.86
C THR A 246 0.37 -20.90 -3.37
N ARG A 247 -0.82 -20.94 -2.75
CA ARG A 247 -1.41 -22.14 -2.12
C ARG A 247 -2.86 -22.34 -2.55
N VAL A 248 -3.28 -23.61 -2.56
CA VAL A 248 -4.69 -23.98 -2.63
C VAL A 248 -5.25 -23.98 -1.21
N ASP A 249 -6.33 -23.27 -0.99
CA ASP A 249 -7.07 -23.30 0.27
C ASP A 249 -7.85 -24.62 0.38
N SER A 250 -7.60 -25.36 1.45
CA SER A 250 -8.18 -26.69 1.65
C SER A 250 -9.70 -26.69 1.89
N LEU A 251 -10.27 -25.55 2.27
CA LEU A 251 -11.70 -25.43 2.54
C LEU A 251 -12.49 -25.02 1.29
N SER A 252 -11.99 -24.06 0.53
CA SER A 252 -12.70 -23.53 -0.64
C SER A 252 -12.22 -24.08 -1.97
N ASN A 253 -11.09 -24.78 -2.00
CA ASN A 253 -10.35 -25.20 -3.21
C ASN A 253 -9.93 -24.01 -4.11
N LYS A 254 -10.04 -22.77 -3.62
CA LYS A 254 -9.57 -21.57 -4.32
C LYS A 254 -8.09 -21.37 -4.11
N ILE A 255 -7.46 -20.68 -5.05
CA ILE A 255 -6.01 -20.43 -5.03
C ILE A 255 -5.75 -19.02 -4.51
N TYR A 256 -4.81 -18.91 -3.58
CA TYR A 256 -4.40 -17.63 -3.00
C TYR A 256 -2.87 -17.46 -3.09
N CYS A 257 -2.44 -16.28 -3.49
CA CYS A 257 -1.07 -15.85 -3.23
C CYS A 257 -0.97 -15.47 -1.75
N THR A 258 -0.26 -16.27 -0.97
CA THR A 258 -0.21 -16.12 0.48
C THR A 258 0.96 -15.27 0.97
N SER A 259 1.61 -14.52 0.07
CA SER A 259 2.66 -13.55 0.39
C SER A 259 2.10 -12.28 1.05
N ALA A 260 0.86 -11.88 0.70
CA ALA A 260 0.12 -10.80 1.32
C ALA A 260 -1.40 -10.95 1.11
N HIS A 261 -2.20 -10.17 1.84
CA HIS A 261 -3.65 -10.16 1.70
C HIS A 261 -4.10 -9.53 0.37
N PHE A 262 -3.39 -8.48 -0.07
CA PHE A 262 -3.68 -7.69 -1.25
C PHE A 262 -2.43 -7.55 -2.11
N ILE A 263 -2.54 -7.88 -3.38
CA ILE A 263 -1.45 -7.78 -4.37
C ILE A 263 -1.83 -6.69 -5.38
N TRP A 264 -0.90 -5.83 -5.79
CA TRP A 264 -1.17 -4.95 -6.91
C TRP A 264 -0.25 -5.19 -8.10
N ILE A 265 -0.79 -4.93 -9.29
CA ILE A 265 -0.06 -4.92 -10.55
C ILE A 265 0.46 -3.50 -10.77
N GLY A 266 1.76 -3.36 -10.99
CA GLY A 266 2.41 -2.09 -11.21
C GLY A 266 2.05 -1.44 -12.55
N ASP A 267 2.28 -0.13 -12.65
CA ASP A 267 1.99 0.66 -13.87
C ASP A 267 2.76 0.17 -15.12
N ARG A 268 3.94 -0.42 -14.93
CA ARG A 268 4.80 -0.92 -16.01
C ARG A 268 4.52 -2.37 -16.41
N THR A 269 3.77 -3.10 -15.60
CA THR A 269 3.51 -4.54 -15.77
C THR A 269 2.04 -4.86 -16.06
N ARG A 270 1.16 -3.84 -16.14
CA ARG A 270 -0.27 -3.97 -16.42
C ARG A 270 -0.59 -3.85 -17.91
N PHE A 271 -0.30 -4.80 -18.70
CA PHE A 271 -0.77 -4.92 -20.09
C PHE A 271 -1.42 -6.29 -20.29
N ILE A 272 -2.33 -6.40 -21.25
CA ILE A 272 -3.27 -7.54 -21.34
C ILE A 272 -2.56 -8.91 -21.41
N ASP A 273 -1.44 -9.00 -22.12
CA ASP A 273 -0.67 -10.23 -22.28
C ASP A 273 0.50 -10.34 -21.29
N SER A 274 0.46 -9.58 -20.19
CA SER A 274 1.54 -9.60 -19.21
C SER A 274 1.48 -10.82 -18.31
N ALA A 275 2.65 -11.32 -17.96
CA ALA A 275 2.81 -12.37 -16.94
C ALA A 275 2.15 -12.02 -15.61
N HIS A 276 2.15 -10.74 -15.22
CA HIS A 276 1.55 -10.26 -13.98
C HIS A 276 0.02 -10.30 -14.01
N VAL A 277 -0.59 -9.94 -15.14
CA VAL A 277 -2.05 -10.08 -15.33
C VAL A 277 -2.44 -11.54 -15.32
N GLU A 278 -1.72 -12.42 -16.05
CA GLU A 278 -1.99 -13.85 -16.06
C GLU A 278 -1.83 -14.48 -14.69
N PHE A 279 -0.80 -14.15 -13.92
CA PHE A 279 -0.65 -14.62 -12.55
C PHE A 279 -1.84 -14.21 -11.67
N CYS A 280 -2.20 -12.92 -11.71
CA CYS A 280 -3.29 -12.38 -10.91
C CYS A 280 -4.68 -12.90 -11.32
N ARG A 281 -4.84 -13.38 -12.56
CA ARG A 281 -6.10 -13.96 -13.06
C ARG A 281 -6.54 -15.19 -12.26
N GLY A 282 -5.60 -15.97 -11.80
CA GLY A 282 -5.93 -17.25 -11.14
C GLY A 282 -5.92 -17.23 -9.61
N ILE A 283 -5.45 -16.17 -8.98
CA ILE A 283 -5.49 -16.05 -7.53
C ILE A 283 -6.78 -15.36 -7.06
N SER A 284 -7.27 -15.71 -5.88
CA SER A 284 -8.53 -15.21 -5.32
C SER A 284 -8.38 -13.98 -4.41
N ASN A 285 -7.16 -13.50 -4.22
CA ASN A 285 -6.88 -12.27 -3.48
C ASN A 285 -7.59 -11.06 -4.10
N PRO A 286 -7.97 -10.03 -3.35
CA PRO A 286 -8.28 -8.73 -3.93
C PRO A 286 -7.03 -8.17 -4.63
N ILE A 287 -7.24 -7.52 -5.79
CA ILE A 287 -6.18 -7.05 -6.70
C ILE A 287 -6.24 -5.53 -6.86
N GLY A 288 -5.09 -4.87 -6.72
CA GLY A 288 -4.90 -3.49 -7.12
C GLY A 288 -4.32 -3.39 -8.53
N ILE A 289 -4.71 -2.34 -9.26
CA ILE A 289 -4.13 -2.02 -10.56
C ILE A 289 -3.67 -0.56 -10.53
N LYS A 290 -2.38 -0.33 -10.74
CA LYS A 290 -1.85 1.05 -10.85
C LYS A 290 -2.25 1.67 -12.19
N CYS A 291 -2.82 2.87 -12.14
CA CYS A 291 -3.32 3.62 -13.30
C CYS A 291 -2.57 4.94 -13.43
N GLY A 292 -1.56 4.98 -14.27
CA GLY A 292 -0.76 6.17 -14.59
C GLY A 292 -1.11 6.79 -15.95
N PRO A 293 -0.44 7.89 -16.35
CA PRO A 293 -0.76 8.63 -17.58
C PRO A 293 -0.64 7.84 -18.88
N SER A 294 0.14 6.76 -18.90
CA SER A 294 0.31 5.90 -20.09
C SER A 294 -0.78 4.84 -20.25
N LEU A 295 -1.78 4.81 -19.37
CA LEU A 295 -2.87 3.84 -19.40
C LEU A 295 -3.83 4.15 -20.56
N ASP A 296 -4.12 3.12 -21.36
CA ASP A 296 -5.27 3.08 -22.24
C ASP A 296 -6.50 2.56 -21.45
N PRO A 297 -7.56 3.37 -21.27
CA PRO A 297 -8.75 2.96 -20.54
C PRO A 297 -9.49 1.76 -21.14
N ASP A 298 -9.49 1.60 -22.46
CA ASP A 298 -10.13 0.45 -23.13
C ASP A 298 -9.33 -0.84 -22.94
N GLU A 299 -7.99 -0.76 -22.90
CA GLU A 299 -7.15 -1.89 -22.50
C GLU A 299 -7.40 -2.27 -21.04
N LEU A 300 -7.55 -1.29 -20.14
CA LEU A 300 -7.87 -1.57 -18.73
C LEU A 300 -9.18 -2.33 -18.57
N VAL A 301 -10.20 -1.99 -19.32
CA VAL A 301 -11.49 -2.74 -19.30
C VAL A 301 -11.25 -4.22 -19.61
N LYS A 302 -10.46 -4.52 -20.66
CA LYS A 302 -10.10 -5.91 -21.01
C LYS A 302 -9.34 -6.61 -19.88
N ILE A 303 -8.41 -5.90 -19.24
CA ILE A 303 -7.67 -6.43 -18.07
C ILE A 303 -8.63 -6.72 -16.91
N ILE A 304 -9.58 -5.83 -16.64
CA ILE A 304 -10.61 -6.05 -15.60
C ILE A 304 -11.45 -7.27 -15.94
N ASP A 305 -11.87 -7.46 -17.20
CA ASP A 305 -12.64 -8.62 -17.63
C ASP A 305 -11.90 -9.95 -17.41
N VAL A 306 -10.57 -9.93 -17.60
CA VAL A 306 -9.70 -11.09 -17.32
C VAL A 306 -9.59 -11.36 -15.83
N LEU A 307 -9.40 -10.32 -15.01
CA LEU A 307 -9.14 -10.44 -13.57
C LEU A 307 -10.40 -10.60 -12.71
N ASN A 308 -11.54 -10.13 -13.22
CA ASN A 308 -12.82 -10.10 -12.51
C ASN A 308 -14.00 -10.35 -13.46
N PRO A 309 -14.06 -11.54 -14.09
CA PRO A 309 -15.10 -11.86 -15.08
C PRO A 309 -16.53 -11.79 -14.52
N ASP A 310 -16.69 -12.06 -13.23
CA ASP A 310 -17.99 -12.04 -12.55
C ASP A 310 -18.36 -10.63 -12.03
N ASN A 311 -17.53 -9.62 -12.30
CA ASN A 311 -17.70 -8.24 -11.81
C ASN A 311 -17.94 -8.14 -10.30
N GLU A 312 -17.24 -9.00 -9.53
CA GLU A 312 -17.37 -9.13 -8.08
C GLU A 312 -16.88 -7.86 -7.37
N ALA A 313 -17.71 -7.28 -6.50
CA ALA A 313 -17.31 -6.12 -5.69
C ALA A 313 -16.18 -6.48 -4.72
N GLY A 314 -15.25 -5.53 -4.52
CA GLY A 314 -14.08 -5.71 -3.67
C GLY A 314 -12.93 -6.50 -4.31
N ARG A 315 -13.13 -7.07 -5.52
CA ARG A 315 -12.09 -7.81 -6.24
C ARG A 315 -11.04 -6.87 -6.85
N ILE A 316 -11.46 -5.77 -7.50
CA ILE A 316 -10.58 -4.85 -8.22
C ILE A 316 -10.56 -3.47 -7.56
N SER A 317 -9.36 -2.96 -7.32
CA SER A 317 -9.11 -1.60 -6.88
C SER A 317 -8.25 -0.88 -7.92
N LEU A 318 -8.70 0.27 -8.42
CA LEU A 318 -7.95 1.12 -9.34
C LEU A 318 -7.18 2.17 -8.55
N ILE A 319 -5.85 2.07 -8.55
CA ILE A 319 -4.95 2.96 -7.81
C ILE A 319 -4.39 3.97 -8.80
N PHE A 320 -5.09 5.09 -8.99
CA PHE A 320 -4.69 6.11 -9.94
C PHE A 320 -3.59 7.01 -9.39
N ARG A 321 -2.64 7.40 -10.29
CA ARG A 321 -1.41 8.12 -9.95
C ARG A 321 -0.99 9.08 -11.08
N TYR A 322 -1.78 10.09 -11.34
CA TYR A 322 -1.57 10.98 -12.48
C TYR A 322 -0.66 12.18 -12.21
N GLY A 323 -0.54 12.57 -10.95
CA GLY A 323 0.07 13.81 -10.53
C GLY A 323 -0.89 15.01 -10.64
N GLU A 324 -0.67 16.02 -9.81
CA GLU A 324 -1.52 17.21 -9.74
C GLU A 324 -1.77 17.89 -11.09
N LYS A 325 -0.75 17.88 -11.97
CA LYS A 325 -0.80 18.56 -13.27
C LYS A 325 -1.65 17.82 -14.31
N ASN A 326 -1.69 16.49 -14.22
CA ASN A 326 -2.26 15.65 -15.28
C ASN A 326 -3.63 15.05 -14.91
N ILE A 327 -4.02 15.08 -13.63
CA ILE A 327 -5.22 14.39 -13.16
C ILE A 327 -6.49 14.86 -13.86
N ASN A 328 -6.63 16.16 -14.14
CA ASN A 328 -7.80 16.73 -14.81
C ASN A 328 -7.97 16.22 -16.25
N GLN A 329 -6.88 15.81 -16.90
CA GLN A 329 -6.92 15.26 -18.25
C GLN A 329 -7.27 13.78 -18.26
N HIS A 330 -6.70 13.00 -17.35
CA HIS A 330 -6.75 11.53 -17.44
C HIS A 330 -7.87 10.89 -16.61
N LEU A 331 -8.10 11.35 -15.38
CA LEU A 331 -9.05 10.72 -14.49
C LEU A 331 -10.50 10.77 -15.01
N PRO A 332 -11.01 11.90 -15.57
CA PRO A 332 -12.38 11.92 -16.11
C PRO A 332 -12.61 10.90 -17.21
N VAL A 333 -11.66 10.75 -18.13
CA VAL A 333 -11.74 9.78 -19.24
C VAL A 333 -11.77 8.35 -18.70
N LEU A 334 -10.92 8.05 -17.73
CA LEU A 334 -10.90 6.73 -17.10
C LEU A 334 -12.23 6.42 -16.41
N VAL A 335 -12.76 7.35 -15.62
CA VAL A 335 -14.03 7.16 -14.90
C VAL A 335 -15.20 6.95 -15.88
N ASP A 336 -15.27 7.77 -16.93
CA ASP A 336 -16.31 7.63 -17.97
C ASP A 336 -16.24 6.26 -18.66
N THR A 337 -15.03 5.78 -18.98
CA THR A 337 -14.86 4.46 -19.61
C THR A 337 -15.29 3.33 -18.67
N ILE A 338 -14.89 3.35 -17.40
CA ILE A 338 -15.27 2.34 -16.42
C ILE A 338 -16.78 2.33 -16.19
N ASN A 339 -17.41 3.51 -16.07
CA ASN A 339 -18.85 3.64 -15.90
C ASN A 339 -19.62 3.13 -17.14
N LYS A 340 -19.17 3.49 -18.36
CA LYS A 340 -19.76 3.02 -19.64
C LYS A 340 -19.78 1.50 -19.75
N HIS A 341 -18.76 0.83 -19.22
CA HIS A 341 -18.65 -0.63 -19.23
C HIS A 341 -19.22 -1.31 -17.98
N ASN A 342 -19.87 -0.55 -17.07
CA ASN A 342 -20.49 -1.04 -15.83
C ASN A 342 -19.53 -1.88 -14.97
N LYS A 343 -18.25 -1.49 -14.86
CA LYS A 343 -17.28 -2.22 -14.06
C LYS A 343 -17.33 -1.80 -12.60
N THR A 344 -17.44 -2.78 -11.72
CA THR A 344 -17.41 -2.57 -10.27
C THR A 344 -15.97 -2.51 -9.79
N VAL A 345 -15.51 -1.31 -9.38
CA VAL A 345 -14.14 -1.07 -8.94
C VAL A 345 -14.11 -0.13 -7.73
N LEU A 346 -13.09 -0.28 -6.89
CA LEU A 346 -12.78 0.67 -5.82
C LEU A 346 -11.79 1.73 -6.33
N TRP A 347 -12.11 3.00 -6.20
CA TRP A 347 -11.24 4.11 -6.58
C TRP A 347 -10.31 4.50 -5.43
N ILE A 348 -9.00 4.42 -5.67
CA ILE A 348 -7.96 4.74 -4.68
C ILE A 348 -7.03 5.81 -5.26
N SER A 349 -6.86 6.93 -4.54
CA SER A 349 -5.90 7.97 -4.91
C SER A 349 -4.49 7.59 -4.44
N ASP A 350 -3.53 7.61 -5.35
CA ASP A 350 -2.09 7.56 -5.07
C ASP A 350 -1.44 8.88 -5.49
N PRO A 351 -1.46 9.90 -4.64
CA PRO A 351 -0.88 11.18 -4.98
C PRO A 351 0.65 11.17 -4.92
N MET A 352 1.26 10.07 -4.46
CA MET A 352 2.70 10.00 -4.25
C MET A 352 3.48 9.88 -5.56
N HIS A 353 3.14 8.87 -6.38
CA HIS A 353 3.98 8.47 -7.51
C HIS A 353 3.92 9.41 -8.73
N GLY A 354 2.87 10.21 -8.86
CA GLY A 354 2.73 11.22 -9.91
C GLY A 354 3.41 12.56 -9.62
N ASN A 355 3.78 12.83 -8.36
CA ASN A 355 4.29 14.12 -7.89
C ASN A 355 5.75 14.09 -7.42
N THR A 356 6.50 13.07 -7.77
CA THR A 356 7.93 13.01 -7.42
C THR A 356 8.74 13.94 -8.33
N VAL A 357 9.50 14.84 -7.72
CA VAL A 357 10.37 15.81 -8.39
C VAL A 357 11.80 15.72 -7.83
N LYS A 358 12.76 16.33 -8.50
CA LYS A 358 14.11 16.50 -7.98
C LYS A 358 14.25 17.88 -7.32
N SER A 359 14.83 17.90 -6.13
CA SER A 359 15.23 19.14 -5.43
C SER A 359 16.37 19.84 -6.15
N SER A 360 16.68 21.07 -5.75
CA SER A 360 17.82 21.83 -6.26
C SER A 360 19.17 21.12 -6.09
N LYS A 361 19.27 20.20 -5.14
CA LYS A 361 20.45 19.39 -4.85
C LYS A 361 20.39 17.96 -5.40
N GLY A 362 19.39 17.66 -6.26
CA GLY A 362 19.26 16.38 -6.94
C GLY A 362 18.57 15.26 -6.13
N LEU A 363 18.20 15.50 -4.87
CA LEU A 363 17.40 14.55 -4.09
C LEU A 363 15.97 14.47 -4.65
N LYS A 364 15.40 13.29 -4.66
CA LYS A 364 13.98 13.13 -4.92
C LYS A 364 13.18 13.73 -3.77
N THR A 365 12.08 14.41 -4.07
CA THR A 365 11.16 14.94 -3.06
C THR A 365 9.74 15.02 -3.63
N ARG A 366 8.78 15.32 -2.77
CA ARG A 366 7.38 15.60 -3.15
C ARG A 366 6.90 16.82 -2.39
N ASP A 367 6.22 17.72 -3.08
CA ASP A 367 5.58 18.86 -2.42
C ASP A 367 4.24 18.45 -1.82
N PHE A 368 4.06 18.69 -0.54
CA PHE A 368 2.84 18.32 0.20
C PHE A 368 1.58 18.94 -0.42
N SER A 369 1.67 20.19 -0.91
CA SER A 369 0.52 20.87 -1.51
C SER A 369 0.11 20.19 -2.82
N ALA A 370 1.06 19.68 -3.61
CA ALA A 370 0.76 18.94 -4.83
C ALA A 370 0.04 17.61 -4.52
N LEU A 371 0.44 16.91 -3.43
CA LEU A 371 -0.24 15.68 -2.99
C LEU A 371 -1.69 15.96 -2.58
N LEU A 372 -1.90 16.99 -1.78
CA LEU A 372 -3.23 17.40 -1.34
C LEU A 372 -4.11 17.83 -2.52
N ASN A 373 -3.57 18.66 -3.42
CA ASN A 373 -4.28 19.16 -4.58
C ASN A 373 -4.70 18.03 -5.55
N GLU A 374 -3.83 17.05 -5.81
CA GLU A 374 -4.21 15.89 -6.63
C GLU A 374 -5.38 15.14 -6.02
N THR A 375 -5.33 14.87 -4.71
CA THR A 375 -6.40 14.13 -4.02
C THR A 375 -7.70 14.94 -3.98
N THR A 376 -7.64 16.24 -3.72
CA THR A 376 -8.81 17.13 -3.76
C THR A 376 -9.45 17.16 -5.13
N LYS A 377 -8.66 17.34 -6.21
CA LYS A 377 -9.16 17.26 -7.59
C LYS A 377 -9.80 15.92 -7.88
N ALA A 378 -9.21 14.82 -7.41
CA ALA A 378 -9.77 13.49 -7.57
C ALA A 378 -11.17 13.35 -6.95
N ILE A 379 -11.36 13.85 -5.72
CA ILE A 379 -12.66 13.84 -5.02
C ILE A 379 -13.72 14.54 -5.89
N HIS A 380 -13.40 15.73 -6.37
CA HIS A 380 -14.34 16.51 -7.21
C HIS A 380 -14.65 15.82 -8.54
N ILE A 381 -13.63 15.30 -9.23
CA ILE A 381 -13.80 14.61 -10.52
C ILE A 381 -14.68 13.35 -10.34
N LEU A 382 -14.36 12.49 -9.37
CA LEU A 382 -15.11 11.28 -9.10
C LEU A 382 -16.57 11.60 -8.79
N LYS A 383 -16.82 12.58 -7.91
CA LYS A 383 -18.17 13.01 -7.55
C LYS A 383 -18.94 13.54 -8.78
N SER A 384 -18.32 14.38 -9.62
CA SER A 384 -18.95 14.92 -10.83
C SER A 384 -19.35 13.85 -11.85
N LYS A 385 -18.73 12.67 -11.78
CA LYS A 385 -18.99 11.50 -12.64
C LYS A 385 -19.86 10.43 -11.97
N GLY A 386 -20.47 10.73 -10.82
CA GLY A 386 -21.31 9.78 -10.08
C GLY A 386 -20.55 8.69 -9.34
N SER A 387 -19.21 8.78 -9.29
CA SER A 387 -18.33 7.89 -8.54
C SER A 387 -17.89 8.53 -7.22
N HIS A 388 -17.06 7.86 -6.43
CA HIS A 388 -16.51 8.42 -5.19
C HIS A 388 -15.09 7.92 -4.92
N LEU A 389 -14.34 8.66 -4.13
CA LEU A 389 -13.05 8.22 -3.64
C LEU A 389 -13.26 7.23 -2.48
N GLY A 390 -12.90 5.98 -2.67
CA GLY A 390 -13.07 4.93 -1.66
C GLY A 390 -11.80 4.62 -0.87
N GLY A 391 -10.66 5.25 -1.21
CA GLY A 391 -9.42 5.07 -0.45
C GLY A 391 -8.26 5.92 -0.89
N ILE A 392 -7.18 5.88 -0.08
CA ILE A 392 -5.90 6.53 -0.34
C ILE A 392 -4.76 5.52 -0.24
N HIS A 393 -3.70 5.73 -1.04
CA HIS A 393 -2.49 4.93 -1.08
C HIS A 393 -1.27 5.84 -0.88
N LEU A 394 -0.59 5.70 0.26
CA LEU A 394 0.46 6.61 0.71
C LEU A 394 1.80 5.90 0.91
N GLU A 395 2.89 6.53 0.46
CA GLU A 395 4.23 6.20 0.93
C GLU A 395 4.55 7.05 2.15
N MET A 396 4.62 6.40 3.31
CA MET A 396 4.77 7.08 4.60
C MET A 396 5.57 6.23 5.58
N THR A 397 6.07 6.89 6.61
CA THR A 397 6.77 6.24 7.72
C THR A 397 6.34 6.82 9.06
N GLY A 398 6.41 6.01 10.12
CA GLY A 398 6.25 6.47 11.50
C GLY A 398 7.40 7.34 12.02
N GLN A 399 8.49 7.46 11.26
CA GLN A 399 9.65 8.25 11.64
C GLN A 399 9.48 9.74 11.32
N ASN A 400 10.25 10.57 12.01
CA ASN A 400 10.32 12.01 11.75
C ASN A 400 11.29 12.35 10.63
N VAL A 401 11.04 11.83 9.43
CA VAL A 401 11.88 12.10 8.25
C VAL A 401 11.60 13.45 7.60
N THR A 402 12.54 13.94 6.80
CA THR A 402 12.43 15.19 6.02
C THR A 402 12.59 14.88 4.53
N GLU A 403 11.78 13.96 3.99
CA GLU A 403 11.89 13.49 2.60
C GLU A 403 10.94 14.23 1.65
N CYS A 404 9.81 14.75 2.17
CA CYS A 404 8.85 15.56 1.43
C CYS A 404 8.87 17.01 1.91
N THR A 405 8.76 17.97 0.98
CA THR A 405 8.69 19.40 1.29
C THR A 405 7.28 19.84 1.65
N GLY A 406 7.14 21.03 2.25
CA GLY A 406 5.85 21.60 2.63
C GLY A 406 5.29 21.01 3.92
N GLY A 407 3.95 20.99 4.00
CA GLY A 407 3.22 20.67 5.22
C GLY A 407 3.30 21.79 6.27
N LEU A 408 2.71 21.55 7.43
CA LEU A 408 2.58 22.54 8.50
C LEU A 408 3.93 23.11 8.98
N TYR A 409 4.97 22.29 8.99
CA TYR A 409 6.33 22.72 9.35
C TYR A 409 7.07 23.42 8.20
N LYS A 410 6.43 23.59 7.04
CA LYS A 410 6.99 24.28 5.86
C LYS A 410 8.38 23.78 5.49
N LEU A 411 8.58 22.45 5.54
CA LEU A 411 9.85 21.85 5.17
C LEU A 411 10.27 22.32 3.77
N SER A 412 11.50 22.78 3.66
CA SER A 412 12.08 23.32 2.41
C SER A 412 13.15 22.38 1.86
N ASP A 413 13.64 22.64 0.66
CA ASP A 413 14.77 21.93 0.05
C ASP A 413 16.01 21.88 0.95
N LYS A 414 16.21 22.88 1.82
CA LYS A 414 17.34 22.95 2.75
C LYS A 414 17.24 21.92 3.86
N ASP A 415 16.03 21.54 4.25
CA ASP A 415 15.74 20.63 5.36
C ASP A 415 15.86 19.17 4.97
N LEU A 416 15.77 18.84 3.66
CA LEU A 416 15.75 17.46 3.15
C LEU A 416 16.96 16.64 3.63
N HIS A 417 18.15 17.21 3.71
CA HIS A 417 19.36 16.49 4.10
C HIS A 417 19.40 16.08 5.58
N SER A 418 18.57 16.66 6.43
CA SER A 418 18.68 16.46 7.89
C SER A 418 18.27 15.05 8.32
N ARG A 419 17.25 14.48 7.72
CA ARG A 419 16.71 13.14 8.02
C ARG A 419 16.13 12.49 6.75
N TYR A 420 16.94 12.36 5.72
CA TYR A 420 16.59 11.70 4.46
C TYR A 420 17.05 10.24 4.52
N HIS A 421 16.13 9.32 4.82
CA HIS A 421 16.46 7.93 5.12
C HIS A 421 15.99 6.95 4.03
N THR A 422 15.11 7.37 3.13
CA THR A 422 14.59 6.46 2.10
C THR A 422 15.67 5.90 1.18
N HIS A 423 15.56 4.62 0.86
CA HIS A 423 16.41 3.97 -0.14
C HIS A 423 15.88 4.14 -1.57
N CYS A 424 14.65 4.62 -1.75
CA CYS A 424 13.98 4.71 -3.05
C CYS A 424 13.32 6.05 -3.29
N ASP A 425 12.04 6.18 -2.97
CA ASP A 425 11.26 7.38 -3.19
C ASP A 425 10.88 8.03 -1.85
N PRO A 426 10.73 9.36 -1.79
CA PRO A 426 10.49 10.09 -0.57
C PRO A 426 9.16 9.72 0.08
N ARG A 427 9.14 9.63 1.41
CA ARG A 427 7.98 9.26 2.23
C ARG A 427 7.46 10.48 3.00
N LEU A 428 6.17 10.51 3.25
CA LEU A 428 5.59 11.41 4.25
C LEU A 428 6.04 10.97 5.65
N ASN A 429 6.40 11.93 6.50
CA ASN A 429 6.53 11.67 7.93
C ASN A 429 5.14 11.60 8.59
N ALA A 430 5.08 11.17 9.85
CA ALA A 430 3.81 10.99 10.54
C ALA A 430 2.99 12.29 10.67
N ASN A 431 3.63 13.45 10.83
CA ASN A 431 2.92 14.73 10.86
C ASN A 431 2.25 15.05 9.53
N GLN A 432 2.99 14.92 8.43
CA GLN A 432 2.46 15.17 7.08
C GLN A 432 1.35 14.18 6.73
N ALA A 433 1.51 12.89 7.09
CA ALA A 433 0.48 11.88 6.85
C ALA A 433 -0.81 12.18 7.62
N LEU A 434 -0.71 12.63 8.88
CA LEU A 434 -1.84 13.03 9.70
C LEU A 434 -2.52 14.30 9.16
N GLU A 435 -1.74 15.33 8.80
CA GLU A 435 -2.22 16.56 8.17
C GLU A 435 -2.99 16.27 6.88
N LEU A 436 -2.43 15.44 6.01
CA LEU A 436 -3.09 15.03 4.76
C LEU A 436 -4.42 14.35 5.03
N SER A 437 -4.48 13.48 6.04
CA SER A 437 -5.69 12.74 6.40
C SER A 437 -6.82 13.65 6.90
N PHE A 438 -6.51 14.65 7.73
CA PHE A 438 -7.49 15.65 8.15
C PHE A 438 -8.06 16.44 6.98
N ASN A 439 -7.18 16.87 6.06
CA ASN A 439 -7.62 17.66 4.90
C ASN A 439 -8.48 16.83 3.95
N ILE A 440 -8.10 15.58 3.69
CA ILE A 440 -8.86 14.66 2.81
C ILE A 440 -10.24 14.36 3.41
N ALA A 441 -10.28 13.98 4.69
CA ALA A 441 -11.53 13.66 5.36
C ALA A 441 -12.50 14.85 5.37
N ALA A 442 -12.01 16.06 5.71
CA ALA A 442 -12.80 17.28 5.67
C ALA A 442 -13.29 17.62 4.24
N GLU A 443 -12.49 17.37 3.21
CA GLU A 443 -12.90 17.62 1.83
C GLU A 443 -13.98 16.62 1.36
N ILE A 444 -13.87 15.34 1.75
CA ILE A 444 -14.89 14.33 1.46
C ILE A 444 -16.21 14.68 2.15
N GLU A 445 -16.16 15.02 3.46
CA GLU A 445 -17.36 15.40 4.23
C GLU A 445 -18.06 16.61 3.61
N LYS A 446 -17.32 17.67 3.29
CA LYS A 446 -17.84 18.90 2.65
C LYS A 446 -18.52 18.63 1.30
N ASN A 447 -18.08 17.61 0.59
CA ASN A 447 -18.66 17.24 -0.70
C ASN A 447 -19.85 16.27 -0.57
N GLY A 448 -20.23 15.89 0.63
CA GLY A 448 -21.28 14.93 0.93
C GLY A 448 -20.82 13.50 0.59
N HIS A 449 -20.82 12.65 1.58
CA HIS A 449 -20.58 11.22 1.44
C HIS A 449 -21.60 10.58 0.49
#